data_4f6b842f15e982dcd937e96cca5dc411
#
_entry.id   4f6b842f15e982dcd937e96cca5dc411
#
_cell.length_a   1.000
_cell.length_b   1.000
_cell.length_c   1.000
_cell.angle_alpha   90.00
_cell.angle_beta   90.00
_cell.angle_gamma   90.00
#
_symmetry.space_group_name_H-M   'P 1'
#
loop_
_entity.id
_entity.type
_entity.pdbx_description
1 polymer ?
#
loop_
_entity_poly.entity_id
_entity_poly.type
_entity_poly.pdbx_seq_one_letter_code
_entity_poly.pdbx_strand_id
1 'polypeptide(L)'
;QLPEEEKYLVSKEELMNQIMVMLGGRAAEEEVFNLVSTGASNDIERATQTARNMVTIYGMTDNFDMMALESVQNRYLDGRAVRNCSEETSTLIDKEVLSIIRECHQKAREILRENRDLLDKISEYLLEKETIFGDEFFKFVYEKYPELKEKREEEKKSRELEINKKYTEACADTAEELHDKKVAQEVIEAVEQEEEN
;
A
#
# COMPACT_ATOMS: atom_id res chain seq x y z
N GLN A 1 7.42 -8.06 0.16
CA GLN A 1 6.15 -8.02 0.90
C GLN A 1 5.02 -8.01 -0.13
N LEU A 2 4.18 -9.03 -0.13
CA LEU A 2 2.99 -9.05 -0.98
C LEU A 2 1.89 -8.27 -0.27
N PRO A 3 1.14 -7.40 -0.95
CA PRO A 3 -0.03 -6.75 -0.37
C PRO A 3 -1.07 -7.81 0.01
N GLU A 4 -1.63 -7.70 1.20
CA GLU A 4 -2.67 -8.62 1.68
C GLU A 4 -4.03 -8.37 1.00
N GLU A 5 -4.19 -7.20 0.36
CA GLU A 5 -5.40 -6.78 -0.37
C GLU A 5 -5.05 -5.91 -1.59
N GLU A 6 -5.83 -6.03 -2.66
CA GLU A 6 -5.84 -5.04 -3.75
C GLU A 6 -6.62 -3.81 -3.30
N LYS A 7 -5.92 -2.81 -2.79
CA LYS A 7 -6.53 -1.50 -2.47
C LYS A 7 -6.46 -0.59 -3.69
N TYR A 8 -7.62 -0.13 -4.14
CA TYR A 8 -7.72 0.84 -5.24
C TYR A 8 -7.44 2.29 -4.82
N LEU A 9 -7.61 2.60 -3.53
CA LEU A 9 -7.37 3.92 -2.96
C LEU A 9 -6.35 3.81 -1.83
N VAL A 10 -5.34 4.67 -1.88
CA VAL A 10 -4.25 4.72 -0.89
C VAL A 10 -4.28 6.09 -0.23
N SER A 11 -4.28 6.14 1.09
CA SER A 11 -4.29 7.37 1.86
C SER A 11 -2.90 8.04 1.92
N LYS A 12 -2.85 9.33 2.29
CA LYS A 12 -1.59 10.04 2.56
C LYS A 12 -0.73 9.31 3.59
N GLU A 13 -1.35 8.84 4.67
CA GLU A 13 -0.66 8.13 5.73
C GLU A 13 -0.05 6.81 5.25
N GLU A 14 -0.79 6.04 4.44
CA GLU A 14 -0.29 4.80 3.85
C GLU A 14 0.90 5.04 2.91
N LEU A 15 0.88 6.12 2.11
CA LEU A 15 2.02 6.48 1.26
C LEU A 15 3.24 6.90 2.10
N MET A 16 3.04 7.67 3.17
CA MET A 16 4.12 8.02 4.12
C MET A 16 4.73 6.76 4.74
N ASN A 17 3.89 5.79 5.15
CA ASN A 17 4.35 4.51 5.69
C ASN A 17 5.13 3.69 4.64
N GLN A 18 4.69 3.68 3.38
CA GLN A 18 5.45 3.03 2.29
C GLN A 18 6.82 3.67 2.10
N ILE A 19 6.90 5.01 2.11
CA ILE A 19 8.18 5.72 2.05
C ILE A 19 9.08 5.34 3.23
N MET A 20 8.56 5.29 4.45
CA MET A 20 9.32 4.86 5.63
C MET A 20 9.86 3.44 5.49
N VAL A 21 9.08 2.51 4.96
CA VAL A 21 9.52 1.13 4.70
C VAL A 21 10.66 1.09 3.68
N MET A 22 10.55 1.84 2.56
CA MET A 22 11.61 1.93 1.56
C MET A 22 12.91 2.50 2.14
N LEU A 23 12.81 3.50 3.02
CA LEU A 23 13.97 4.13 3.65
C LEU A 23 14.53 3.33 4.83
N GLY A 24 13.81 2.30 5.30
CA GLY A 24 14.16 1.49 6.48
C GLY A 24 15.52 0.83 6.39
N GLY A 25 15.90 0.29 5.22
CA GLY A 25 17.22 -0.32 5.01
C GLY A 25 18.36 0.69 5.22
N ARG A 26 18.25 1.87 4.63
CA ARG A 26 19.22 2.97 4.83
C ARG A 26 19.28 3.41 6.29
N ALA A 27 18.12 3.61 6.91
CA ALA A 27 18.02 4.00 8.31
C ALA A 27 18.69 2.95 9.24
N ALA A 28 18.53 1.66 8.93
CA ALA A 28 19.20 0.58 9.67
C ALA A 28 20.72 0.61 9.49
N GLU A 29 21.25 0.81 8.29
CA GLU A 29 22.70 0.99 8.06
C GLU A 29 23.28 2.12 8.91
N GLU A 30 22.60 3.26 8.93
CA GLU A 30 23.02 4.44 9.70
C GLU A 30 22.99 4.19 11.21
N GLU A 31 21.90 3.59 11.73
CA GLU A 31 21.74 3.35 13.18
C GLU A 31 22.60 2.20 13.72
N VAL A 32 22.86 1.19 12.89
CA VAL A 32 23.60 -0.02 13.34
C VAL A 32 25.10 0.13 13.10
N PHE A 33 25.49 0.57 11.91
CA PHE A 33 26.88 0.56 11.46
C PHE A 33 27.49 1.96 11.36
N ASN A 34 26.70 3.00 11.49
CA ASN A 34 27.10 4.40 11.22
C ASN A 34 27.76 4.55 9.83
N LEU A 35 27.25 3.80 8.86
CA LEU A 35 27.73 3.75 7.47
C LEU A 35 26.58 3.99 6.52
N VAL A 36 26.91 4.45 5.32
CA VAL A 36 25.99 4.56 4.21
C VAL A 36 26.56 3.82 3.00
N SER A 37 25.78 2.92 2.41
CA SER A 37 26.19 2.13 1.25
C SER A 37 25.37 2.50 0.00
N THR A 38 25.73 1.94 -1.14
CA THR A 38 24.98 2.10 -2.38
C THR A 38 23.76 1.19 -2.47
N GLY A 39 23.57 0.27 -1.51
CA GLY A 39 22.52 -0.75 -1.54
C GLY A 39 21.09 -0.21 -1.57
N ALA A 40 20.87 0.94 -0.93
CA ALA A 40 19.56 1.57 -0.85
C ALA A 40 19.18 2.44 -2.08
N SER A 41 19.96 2.45 -3.16
CA SER A 41 19.76 3.37 -4.29
C SER A 41 18.37 3.25 -4.94
N ASN A 42 17.90 2.03 -5.18
CA ASN A 42 16.60 1.78 -5.79
C ASN A 42 15.44 2.20 -4.86
N ASP A 43 15.56 1.90 -3.57
CA ASP A 43 14.54 2.27 -2.59
C ASP A 43 14.45 3.79 -2.42
N ILE A 44 15.57 4.50 -2.45
CA ILE A 44 15.62 5.97 -2.43
C ILE A 44 14.94 6.55 -3.68
N GLU A 45 15.21 6.00 -4.85
CA GLU A 45 14.57 6.42 -6.10
C GLU A 45 13.05 6.26 -6.03
N ARG A 46 12.56 5.08 -5.63
CA ARG A 46 11.14 4.78 -5.48
C ARG A 46 10.47 5.65 -4.40
N ALA A 47 11.11 5.85 -3.26
CA ALA A 47 10.64 6.73 -2.21
C ALA A 47 10.50 8.18 -2.71
N THR A 48 11.50 8.67 -3.45
CA THR A 48 11.48 10.02 -4.05
C THR A 48 10.35 10.16 -5.06
N GLN A 49 10.15 9.16 -5.93
CA GLN A 49 9.05 9.19 -6.90
C GLN A 49 7.68 9.17 -6.22
N THR A 50 7.52 8.36 -5.16
CA THR A 50 6.28 8.32 -4.38
C THR A 50 6.00 9.67 -3.72
N ALA A 51 6.99 10.26 -3.07
CA ALA A 51 6.86 11.59 -2.45
C ALA A 51 6.54 12.67 -3.51
N ARG A 52 7.17 12.62 -4.70
CA ARG A 52 6.86 13.54 -5.79
C ARG A 52 5.42 13.39 -6.26
N ASN A 53 4.93 12.17 -6.44
CA ASN A 53 3.53 11.92 -6.84
C ASN A 53 2.53 12.45 -5.79
N MET A 54 2.85 12.34 -4.50
CA MET A 54 2.02 12.91 -3.42
C MET A 54 1.86 14.42 -3.57
N VAL A 55 2.94 15.11 -3.94
CA VAL A 55 2.95 16.56 -4.12
C VAL A 55 2.29 16.98 -5.43
N THR A 56 2.67 16.34 -6.55
CA THR A 56 2.38 16.87 -7.90
C THR A 56 1.12 16.31 -8.53
N ILE A 57 0.72 15.09 -8.16
CA ILE A 57 -0.39 14.36 -8.79
C ILE A 57 -1.59 14.23 -7.85
N TYR A 58 -1.32 13.91 -6.57
CA TYR A 58 -2.41 13.56 -5.64
C TYR A 58 -2.88 14.76 -4.79
N GLY A 59 -2.19 15.92 -4.83
CA GLY A 59 -2.57 17.10 -4.05
C GLY A 59 -2.58 16.84 -2.54
N MET A 60 -1.60 16.05 -2.03
CA MET A 60 -1.56 15.61 -0.63
C MET A 60 -0.69 16.51 0.26
N THR A 61 -0.46 17.76 -0.14
CA THR A 61 0.36 18.73 0.62
C THR A 61 -0.39 20.04 0.82
N ASP A 62 -0.18 20.66 1.96
CA ASP A 62 -0.90 21.87 2.35
C ASP A 62 -0.47 23.11 1.52
N ASN A 63 0.76 23.11 0.96
CA ASN A 63 1.29 24.24 0.22
C ASN A 63 0.72 24.37 -1.21
N PHE A 64 0.20 23.29 -1.78
CA PHE A 64 -0.33 23.30 -3.16
C PHE A 64 -1.81 22.91 -3.22
N ASP A 65 -2.40 22.54 -2.07
CA ASP A 65 -3.79 22.11 -2.00
C ASP A 65 -4.12 21.09 -3.11
N MET A 66 -5.26 21.22 -3.77
CA MET A 66 -5.73 20.33 -4.85
C MET A 66 -5.25 20.76 -6.25
N MET A 67 -4.02 21.25 -6.36
CA MET A 67 -3.44 21.69 -7.63
C MET A 67 -2.68 20.56 -8.31
N ALA A 68 -3.06 20.22 -9.55
CA ALA A 68 -2.32 19.27 -10.38
C ALA A 68 -1.13 19.95 -11.04
N LEU A 69 0.08 19.69 -10.54
CA LEU A 69 1.33 20.33 -10.95
C LEU A 69 2.07 19.58 -12.06
N GLU A 70 1.79 18.28 -12.19
CA GLU A 70 2.29 17.41 -13.25
C GLU A 70 1.12 16.60 -13.83
N SER A 71 1.19 16.28 -15.12
CA SER A 71 0.26 15.40 -15.80
C SER A 71 1.02 14.29 -16.53
N VAL A 72 0.48 13.08 -16.51
CA VAL A 72 1.05 11.96 -17.28
C VAL A 72 0.49 12.00 -18.68
N GLN A 73 1.30 12.46 -19.65
CA GLN A 73 0.95 12.36 -21.06
C GLN A 73 1.25 10.95 -21.58
N ASN A 74 0.32 10.41 -22.38
CA ASN A 74 0.46 9.12 -23.07
C ASN A 74 0.79 7.93 -22.14
N ARG A 75 -0.14 7.59 -21.23
CA ARG A 75 -0.05 6.38 -20.38
C ARG A 75 0.28 5.09 -21.14
N TYR A 76 -0.01 5.07 -22.45
CA TYR A 76 0.19 3.88 -23.31
C TYR A 76 1.52 3.85 -24.05
N LEU A 77 2.31 4.93 -24.08
CA LEU A 77 3.56 5.00 -24.83
C LEU A 77 4.79 5.04 -23.92
N ASP A 78 4.98 6.13 -23.19
CA ASP A 78 6.19 6.32 -22.39
C ASP A 78 5.94 6.78 -20.96
N GLY A 79 4.71 7.12 -20.63
CA GLY A 79 4.31 7.47 -19.24
C GLY A 79 5.03 8.68 -18.68
N ARG A 80 5.62 9.54 -19.52
CA ARG A 80 6.39 10.69 -19.03
C ARG A 80 5.50 11.71 -18.36
N ALA A 81 5.90 12.13 -17.17
CA ALA A 81 5.30 13.26 -16.48
C ALA A 81 5.73 14.56 -17.17
N VAL A 82 4.74 15.37 -17.56
CA VAL A 82 4.96 16.72 -18.09
C VAL A 82 4.64 17.72 -17.00
N ARG A 83 5.60 18.61 -16.75
CA ARG A 83 5.42 19.69 -15.78
C ARG A 83 4.46 20.75 -16.32
N ASN A 84 3.47 21.12 -15.51
CA ASN A 84 2.48 22.14 -15.79
C ASN A 84 2.63 23.37 -14.86
N CYS A 85 3.85 23.66 -14.39
CA CYS A 85 4.11 24.70 -13.43
C CYS A 85 5.36 25.53 -13.79
N SER A 86 5.50 26.71 -13.17
CA SER A 86 6.66 27.58 -13.32
C SER A 86 7.92 26.99 -12.64
N GLU A 87 9.10 27.54 -12.95
CA GLU A 87 10.35 27.12 -12.28
C GLU A 87 10.35 27.43 -10.77
N GLU A 88 9.72 28.52 -10.36
CA GLU A 88 9.56 28.85 -8.95
C GLU A 88 8.73 27.81 -8.22
N THR A 89 7.60 27.40 -8.81
CA THR A 89 6.76 26.31 -8.28
C THR A 89 7.53 25.00 -8.26
N SER A 90 8.32 24.68 -9.29
CA SER A 90 9.16 23.48 -9.33
C SER A 90 10.16 23.45 -8.15
N THR A 91 10.75 24.59 -7.81
CA THR A 91 11.64 24.70 -6.66
C THR A 91 10.91 24.44 -5.33
N LEU A 92 9.66 24.87 -5.21
CA LEU A 92 8.83 24.57 -4.03
C LEU A 92 8.46 23.10 -3.97
N ILE A 93 8.13 22.48 -5.10
CA ILE A 93 7.89 21.02 -5.18
C ILE A 93 9.10 20.26 -4.64
N ASP A 94 10.29 20.58 -5.10
CA ASP A 94 11.52 19.90 -4.66
C ASP A 94 11.76 20.06 -3.15
N LYS A 95 11.43 21.21 -2.57
CA LYS A 95 11.49 21.44 -1.12
C LYS A 95 10.48 20.58 -0.36
N GLU A 96 9.24 20.47 -0.86
CA GLU A 96 8.21 19.62 -0.26
C GLU A 96 8.60 18.15 -0.30
N VAL A 97 9.04 17.66 -1.46
CA VAL A 97 9.53 16.29 -1.62
C VAL A 97 10.65 16.01 -0.63
N LEU A 98 11.62 16.90 -0.53
CA LEU A 98 12.73 16.77 0.43
C LEU A 98 12.24 16.76 1.88
N SER A 99 11.23 17.56 2.20
CA SER A 99 10.63 17.61 3.54
C SER A 99 9.98 16.27 3.89
N ILE A 100 9.17 15.69 2.99
CA ILE A 100 8.53 14.40 3.15
C ILE A 100 9.57 13.29 3.36
N ILE A 101 10.61 13.25 2.51
CA ILE A 101 11.68 12.24 2.62
C ILE A 101 12.40 12.35 3.96
N ARG A 102 12.74 13.57 4.41
CA ARG A 102 13.42 13.80 5.69
C ARG A 102 12.55 13.36 6.87
N GLU A 103 11.28 13.71 6.87
CA GLU A 103 10.34 13.31 7.91
C GLU A 103 10.22 11.79 8.01
N CYS A 104 10.01 11.12 6.88
CA CYS A 104 9.91 9.66 6.82
C CYS A 104 11.22 8.97 7.25
N HIS A 105 12.38 9.48 6.81
CA HIS A 105 13.68 8.95 7.19
C HIS A 105 13.94 9.10 8.69
N GLN A 106 13.62 10.27 9.25
CA GLN A 106 13.78 10.49 10.68
C GLN A 106 12.88 9.57 11.51
N LYS A 107 11.61 9.42 11.13
CA LYS A 107 10.68 8.49 11.79
C LYS A 107 11.15 7.03 11.69
N ALA A 108 11.65 6.62 10.53
CA ALA A 108 12.22 5.28 10.36
C ALA A 108 13.39 5.04 11.31
N ARG A 109 14.31 6.01 11.45
CA ARG A 109 15.43 5.95 12.40
C ARG A 109 14.96 5.87 13.85
N GLU A 110 13.98 6.67 14.23
CA GLU A 110 13.40 6.66 15.58
C GLU A 110 12.80 5.28 15.91
N ILE A 111 12.00 4.71 15.01
CA ILE A 111 11.43 3.37 15.18
C ILE A 111 12.53 2.31 15.34
N LEU A 112 13.56 2.35 14.50
CA LEU A 112 14.67 1.39 14.58
C LEU A 112 15.50 1.54 15.86
N ARG A 113 15.72 2.77 16.33
CA ARG A 113 16.42 3.05 17.58
C ARG A 113 15.66 2.54 18.79
N GLU A 114 14.36 2.77 18.85
CA GLU A 114 13.48 2.27 19.91
C GLU A 114 13.35 0.74 19.92
N ASN A 115 13.55 0.13 18.75
CA ASN A 115 13.42 -1.31 18.54
C ASN A 115 14.74 -2.00 18.22
N ARG A 116 15.87 -1.43 18.67
CA ARG A 116 17.20 -1.96 18.40
C ARG A 116 17.38 -3.40 18.86
N ASP A 117 16.90 -3.73 20.04
CA ASP A 117 16.91 -5.07 20.61
C ASP A 117 16.14 -6.09 19.75
N LEU A 118 15.01 -5.68 19.18
CA LEU A 118 14.21 -6.50 18.30
C LEU A 118 14.90 -6.70 16.94
N LEU A 119 15.51 -5.63 16.41
CA LEU A 119 16.28 -5.68 15.17
C LEU A 119 17.46 -6.66 15.28
N ASP A 120 18.20 -6.59 16.37
CA ASP A 120 19.35 -7.46 16.60
C ASP A 120 18.93 -8.93 16.73
N LYS A 121 17.88 -9.24 17.50
CA LYS A 121 17.33 -10.61 17.64
C LYS A 121 16.86 -11.20 16.29
N ILE A 122 16.13 -10.41 15.49
CA ILE A 122 15.64 -10.88 14.18
C ILE A 122 16.82 -11.10 13.23
N SER A 123 17.82 -10.22 13.27
CA SER A 123 19.02 -10.35 12.44
C SER A 123 19.82 -11.60 12.78
N GLU A 124 20.05 -11.89 14.07
CA GLU A 124 20.70 -13.12 14.53
C GLU A 124 19.92 -14.36 14.08
N TYR A 125 18.60 -14.35 14.26
CA TYR A 125 17.75 -15.45 13.80
C TYR A 125 17.84 -15.69 12.29
N LEU A 126 17.85 -14.62 11.48
CA LEU A 126 18.02 -14.71 10.03
C LEU A 126 19.40 -15.23 9.62
N LEU A 127 20.45 -14.90 10.35
CA LEU A 127 21.80 -15.44 10.10
C LEU A 127 21.88 -16.96 10.34
N GLU A 128 21.10 -17.48 11.29
CA GLU A 128 21.06 -18.92 11.59
C GLU A 128 20.14 -19.69 10.64
N LYS A 129 18.97 -19.12 10.33
CA LYS A 129 17.88 -19.81 9.60
C LYS A 129 17.84 -19.50 8.12
N GLU A 130 18.51 -18.44 7.66
CA GLU A 130 18.50 -17.90 6.29
C GLU A 130 17.13 -17.43 5.80
N THR A 131 16.05 -17.90 6.41
CA THR A 131 14.67 -17.58 6.03
C THR A 131 13.80 -17.41 7.27
N ILE A 132 12.92 -16.40 7.27
CA ILE A 132 11.90 -16.19 8.29
C ILE A 132 10.54 -16.09 7.66
N PHE A 133 9.54 -16.80 8.20
CA PHE A 133 8.15 -16.70 7.79
C PHE A 133 7.42 -15.64 8.62
N GLY A 134 6.32 -15.11 8.06
CA GLY A 134 5.56 -14.03 8.71
C GLY A 134 5.16 -14.35 10.15
N ASP A 135 4.69 -15.58 10.42
CA ASP A 135 4.29 -15.99 11.77
C ASP A 135 5.45 -16.07 12.76
N GLU A 136 6.67 -16.43 12.29
CA GLU A 136 7.87 -16.43 13.11
C GLU A 136 8.35 -15.01 13.42
N PHE A 137 8.32 -14.11 12.41
CA PHE A 137 8.62 -12.70 12.58
C PHE A 137 7.69 -12.05 13.60
N PHE A 138 6.39 -12.31 13.50
CA PHE A 138 5.42 -11.73 14.43
C PHE A 138 5.52 -12.27 15.85
N LYS A 139 6.11 -13.46 16.10
CA LYS A 139 6.40 -13.91 17.46
C LYS A 139 7.36 -12.97 18.17
N PHE A 140 8.45 -12.54 17.51
CA PHE A 140 9.39 -11.57 18.07
C PHE A 140 8.72 -10.22 18.35
N VAL A 141 7.83 -9.77 17.44
CA VAL A 141 7.10 -8.51 17.62
C VAL A 141 6.13 -8.60 18.80
N TYR A 142 5.40 -9.69 18.96
CA TYR A 142 4.42 -9.87 20.02
C TYR A 142 5.05 -10.11 21.40
N GLU A 143 6.30 -10.57 21.47
CA GLU A 143 7.04 -10.60 22.73
C GLU A 143 7.27 -9.20 23.29
N LYS A 144 7.51 -8.22 22.42
CA LYS A 144 7.74 -6.82 22.82
C LYS A 144 6.44 -6.02 22.91
N TYR A 145 5.50 -6.29 22.03
CA TYR A 145 4.24 -5.56 21.86
C TYR A 145 3.04 -6.51 21.85
N PRO A 146 2.65 -7.07 23.02
CA PRO A 146 1.53 -8.04 23.10
C PRO A 146 0.20 -7.47 22.58
N GLU A 147 -0.02 -6.16 22.75
CA GLU A 147 -1.23 -5.46 22.30
C GLU A 147 -1.42 -5.51 20.77
N LEU A 148 -0.34 -5.61 20.00
CA LEU A 148 -0.41 -5.73 18.54
C LEU A 148 -0.98 -7.09 18.11
N LYS A 149 -0.86 -8.12 18.94
CA LYS A 149 -1.41 -9.43 18.65
C LYS A 149 -2.95 -9.39 18.66
N GLU A 150 -3.53 -8.82 19.70
CA GLU A 150 -4.98 -8.69 19.85
C GLU A 150 -5.56 -7.86 18.70
N LYS A 151 -4.95 -6.71 18.42
CA LYS A 151 -5.36 -5.83 17.32
C LYS A 151 -5.34 -6.53 15.96
N ARG A 152 -4.29 -7.30 15.66
CA ARG A 152 -4.18 -8.04 14.40
C ARG A 152 -5.19 -9.19 14.31
N GLU A 153 -5.49 -9.86 15.42
CA GLU A 153 -6.51 -10.90 15.45
C GLU A 153 -7.92 -10.32 15.23
N GLU A 154 -8.21 -9.14 15.78
CA GLU A 154 -9.45 -8.43 15.53
C GLU A 154 -9.58 -7.97 14.06
N GLU A 155 -8.50 -7.42 13.49
CA GLU A 155 -8.45 -7.05 12.08
C GLU A 155 -8.66 -8.25 11.15
N LYS A 156 -8.02 -9.40 11.44
CA LYS A 156 -8.23 -10.64 10.67
C LYS A 156 -9.68 -11.12 10.73
N LYS A 157 -10.29 -11.12 11.92
CA LYS A 157 -11.70 -11.51 12.09
C LYS A 157 -12.66 -10.58 11.35
N SER A 158 -12.40 -9.28 11.41
CA SER A 158 -13.20 -8.29 10.69
C SER A 158 -13.12 -8.49 9.17
N ARG A 159 -11.93 -8.78 8.65
CA ARG A 159 -11.72 -9.08 7.23
C ARG A 159 -12.40 -10.37 6.79
N GLU A 160 -12.29 -11.46 7.57
CA GLU A 160 -12.97 -12.70 7.27
C GLU A 160 -14.50 -12.52 7.22
N LEU A 161 -15.04 -11.71 8.12
CA LEU A 161 -16.46 -11.35 8.12
C LEU A 161 -16.86 -10.55 6.87
N GLU A 162 -16.05 -9.58 6.44
CA GLU A 162 -16.31 -8.81 5.22
C GLU A 162 -16.21 -9.66 3.95
N ILE A 163 -15.20 -10.52 3.86
CA ILE A 163 -15.03 -11.44 2.75
C ILE A 163 -16.23 -12.38 2.67
N ASN A 164 -16.61 -13.01 3.78
CA ASN A 164 -17.77 -13.89 3.83
C ASN A 164 -19.06 -13.18 3.45
N LYS A 165 -19.25 -11.92 3.88
CA LYS A 165 -20.40 -11.11 3.51
C LYS A 165 -20.44 -10.81 2.01
N LYS A 166 -19.33 -10.41 1.41
CA LYS A 166 -19.21 -10.21 -0.05
C LYS A 166 -19.47 -11.49 -0.84
N TYR A 167 -18.96 -12.64 -0.37
CA TYR A 167 -19.25 -13.94 -1.01
C TYR A 167 -20.73 -14.30 -0.92
N THR A 168 -21.38 -14.05 0.20
CA THR A 168 -22.80 -14.34 0.40
C THR A 168 -23.66 -13.43 -0.48
N GLU A 169 -23.34 -12.14 -0.58
CA GLU A 169 -24.01 -11.18 -1.46
C GLU A 169 -23.83 -11.56 -2.94
N ALA A 170 -22.61 -11.88 -3.39
CA ALA A 170 -22.34 -12.31 -4.76
C ALA A 170 -23.03 -13.64 -5.14
N CYS A 171 -23.16 -14.57 -4.18
CA CYS A 171 -23.91 -15.80 -4.39
C CYS A 171 -25.41 -15.57 -4.46
N ALA A 172 -25.95 -14.60 -3.72
CA ALA A 172 -27.37 -14.21 -3.78
C ALA A 172 -27.71 -13.58 -5.12
N ASP A 173 -26.90 -12.61 -5.60
CA ASP A 173 -27.05 -11.96 -6.90
C ASP A 173 -27.01 -12.96 -8.06
N THR A 174 -26.09 -13.94 -8.01
CA THR A 174 -26.00 -14.99 -9.04
C THR A 174 -27.19 -15.95 -8.99
N ALA A 175 -27.78 -16.19 -7.82
CA ALA A 175 -28.97 -17.01 -7.69
C ALA A 175 -30.23 -16.30 -8.21
N GLU A 176 -30.36 -14.98 -7.99
CA GLU A 176 -31.43 -14.17 -8.58
C GLU A 176 -31.32 -14.10 -10.11
N GLU A 177 -30.14 -13.84 -10.67
CA GLU A 177 -29.93 -13.86 -12.13
C GLU A 177 -30.25 -15.20 -12.78
N LEU A 178 -29.98 -16.33 -12.12
CA LEU A 178 -30.31 -17.66 -12.60
C LEU A 178 -31.80 -17.95 -12.49
N HIS A 179 -32.46 -17.41 -11.48
CA HIS A 179 -33.91 -17.53 -11.34
C HIS A 179 -34.64 -16.75 -12.42
N ASP A 180 -34.26 -15.51 -12.64
CA ASP A 180 -34.83 -14.63 -13.66
C ASP A 180 -34.66 -15.20 -15.09
N LYS A 181 -33.50 -15.78 -15.39
CA LYS A 181 -33.27 -16.47 -16.67
C LYS A 181 -34.16 -17.70 -16.86
N LYS A 182 -34.39 -18.49 -15.81
CA LYS A 182 -35.30 -19.63 -15.86
C LYS A 182 -36.77 -19.20 -16.09
N VAL A 183 -37.21 -18.18 -15.37
CA VAL A 183 -38.56 -17.63 -15.52
C VAL A 183 -38.75 -17.04 -16.93
N ALA A 184 -37.76 -16.32 -17.47
CA ALA A 184 -37.82 -15.80 -18.82
C ALA A 184 -37.91 -16.92 -19.88
N GLN A 185 -37.18 -18.02 -19.69
CA GLN A 185 -37.19 -19.18 -20.59
C GLN A 185 -38.55 -19.92 -20.55
N GLU A 186 -39.13 -20.12 -19.36
CA GLU A 186 -40.42 -20.69 -19.20
C GLU A 186 -41.56 -19.88 -19.86
N VAL A 187 -41.44 -18.53 -19.80
CA VAL A 187 -42.40 -17.62 -20.48
C VAL A 187 -42.26 -17.70 -22.01
N ILE A 188 -41.03 -17.80 -22.53
CA ILE A 188 -40.79 -17.96 -23.97
C ILE A 188 -41.38 -19.27 -24.48
N GLU A 189 -41.15 -20.37 -23.80
CA GLU A 189 -41.66 -21.72 -24.16
C GLU A 189 -43.23 -21.76 -24.09
N ALA A 190 -43.82 -21.03 -23.13
CA ALA A 190 -45.27 -20.95 -23.02
C ALA A 190 -45.92 -20.14 -24.21
N VAL A 191 -45.27 -19.07 -24.63
CA VAL A 191 -45.72 -18.24 -25.79
C VAL A 191 -45.57 -19.02 -27.10
N GLU A 192 -44.49 -19.72 -27.32
CA GLU A 192 -44.26 -20.58 -28.50
C GLU A 192 -45.33 -21.71 -28.62
N GLN A 193 -45.79 -22.28 -27.51
CA GLN A 193 -46.84 -23.29 -27.49
C GLN A 193 -48.23 -22.73 -27.75
N GLU A 194 -48.50 -21.44 -27.47
CA GLU A 194 -49.75 -20.78 -27.80
C GLU A 194 -49.82 -20.37 -29.28
N GLU A 195 -48.70 -20.12 -29.97
CA GLU A 195 -48.66 -19.81 -31.39
C GLU A 195 -48.76 -21.03 -32.32
N GLU A 196 -48.47 -22.25 -31.80
CA GLU A 196 -48.63 -23.50 -32.59
C GLU A 196 -50.02 -24.15 -32.51
N ASN A 197 -51.00 -23.62 -31.75
CA ASN A 197 -52.36 -24.08 -31.65
C ASN A 197 -53.36 -23.12 -32.34
#